data_30b5f5d5ec33a3bf0a641db2320f34b1
#
_entry.id   30b5f5d5ec33a3bf0a641db2320f34b1
#
_cell.length_a   1.000
_cell.length_b   1.000
_cell.length_c   1.000
_cell.angle_alpha   90.00
_cell.angle_beta   90.00
_cell.angle_gamma   90.00
#
_symmetry.space_group_name_H-M   'P 1'
#
loop_
_entity.id
_entity.type
_entity.pdbx_description
1 polymer ?
#
loop_
_entity_poly.entity_id
_entity_poly.type
_entity_poly.pdbx_seq_one_letter_code
_entity_poly.pdbx_strand_id
1 'polypeptide(L)'
;MNSIQNLENSRSDHAQTIITKTTCPYCGVGCGVNIEVQHKTQGVAVQVAGDTEHPANFGRLCIKGSNLADTLGLETRVLNPMLGRKNHRSVTTWDVAIEKIADQFQSCIDQYGPESVAFYVSGQLLTEDYYVVNKFVKGYLGTANIDTNSRLCMSSAVAAHKRSFGEDIVPASYEDFEHADMVVLVGSNTAWCHPVLYQRIMQAKSQNPDLFVVVVDPRFTSTCEQADLHLPILPGQDVALFKGLLQYLYQHGYADHQFVESYTEGLQALLEANRTEQDFRAVVKRTGISAEKLQLLNTELD
;
A
#
# COMPACT_ATOMS: atom_id res chain seq x y z
N MET A 1 -35.79 4.41 68.73
CA MET A 1 -36.61 4.33 67.55
C MET A 1 -35.87 5.10 66.45
N ASN A 2 -34.99 4.46 65.77
CA ASN A 2 -34.19 5.05 64.73
C ASN A 2 -34.40 4.21 63.44
N SER A 3 -35.11 4.78 62.51
CA SER A 3 -35.27 4.26 61.18
C SER A 3 -33.96 4.48 60.39
N ILE A 4 -33.26 3.41 60.10
CA ILE A 4 -32.15 3.40 59.20
C ILE A 4 -32.73 3.33 57.79
N GLN A 5 -32.66 4.44 57.06
CA GLN A 5 -32.93 4.49 55.63
C GLN A 5 -31.82 3.77 54.86
N ASN A 6 -32.21 2.70 54.17
CA ASN A 6 -31.39 2.04 53.18
C ASN A 6 -31.14 3.00 52.00
N LEU A 7 -29.94 3.50 51.89
CA LEU A 7 -29.42 4.09 50.67
C LEU A 7 -29.01 2.93 49.75
N GLU A 8 -29.91 2.48 48.92
CA GLU A 8 -29.58 1.67 47.75
C GLU A 8 -28.76 2.55 46.80
N ASN A 9 -27.44 2.38 46.83
CA ASN A 9 -26.56 2.87 45.81
C ASN A 9 -26.86 2.09 44.53
N SER A 10 -27.68 2.63 43.66
CA SER A 10 -27.73 2.26 42.26
C SER A 10 -26.42 2.71 41.62
N ARG A 11 -25.41 1.82 41.63
CA ARG A 11 -24.31 1.94 40.73
C ARG A 11 -24.85 1.73 39.33
N SER A 12 -25.11 2.82 38.64
CA SER A 12 -25.31 2.80 37.18
C SER A 12 -24.03 2.24 36.57
N ASP A 13 -24.14 1.05 36.01
CA ASP A 13 -23.12 0.45 35.15
C ASP A 13 -22.95 1.33 33.87
N HIS A 14 -22.31 2.48 34.03
CA HIS A 14 -21.86 3.22 32.87
C HIS A 14 -20.59 2.50 32.33
N ALA A 15 -20.81 1.55 31.43
CA ALA A 15 -19.73 0.98 30.63
C ALA A 15 -18.97 2.14 29.99
N GLN A 16 -17.74 2.36 30.41
CA GLN A 16 -16.91 3.40 29.83
C GLN A 16 -16.56 2.99 28.40
N THR A 17 -17.11 3.69 27.44
CA THR A 17 -16.81 3.51 26.03
C THR A 17 -15.64 4.43 25.66
N ILE A 18 -14.57 3.85 25.10
CA ILE A 18 -13.41 4.58 24.62
C ILE A 18 -13.35 4.40 23.10
N ILE A 19 -13.31 5.50 22.36
CA ILE A 19 -13.13 5.48 20.91
C ILE A 19 -11.72 5.97 20.60
N THR A 20 -10.97 5.17 19.86
CA THR A 20 -9.61 5.50 19.43
C THR A 20 -9.54 5.47 17.90
N LYS A 21 -9.06 6.57 17.31
CA LYS A 21 -8.74 6.64 15.88
C LYS A 21 -7.38 6.03 15.62
N THR A 22 -7.28 5.17 14.61
CA THR A 22 -6.02 4.54 14.21
C THR A 22 -6.06 4.15 12.72
N THR A 23 -5.00 3.52 12.23
CA THR A 23 -4.88 3.09 10.83
C THR A 23 -5.01 1.57 10.72
N CYS A 24 -5.74 1.10 9.71
CA CYS A 24 -5.84 -0.32 9.39
C CYS A 24 -4.46 -0.88 8.98
N PRO A 25 -3.98 -2.00 9.57
CA PRO A 25 -2.62 -2.50 9.37
C PRO A 25 -2.45 -3.39 8.13
N TYR A 26 -3.48 -3.59 7.29
CA TYR A 26 -3.43 -4.64 6.27
C TYR A 26 -2.78 -4.25 4.95
N CYS A 27 -3.17 -3.15 4.34
CA CYS A 27 -2.62 -2.78 3.03
C CYS A 27 -2.27 -1.30 2.94
N GLY A 28 -1.53 -0.94 1.88
CA GLY A 28 -1.03 0.41 1.66
C GLY A 28 -2.09 1.49 1.41
N VAL A 29 -3.38 1.16 1.35
CA VAL A 29 -4.45 2.17 1.31
C VAL A 29 -4.42 3.06 2.55
N GLY A 30 -4.05 2.50 3.72
CA GLY A 30 -3.95 3.27 4.95
C GLY A 30 -5.30 3.76 5.47
N CYS A 31 -6.35 2.94 5.37
CA CYS A 31 -7.69 3.30 5.83
C CYS A 31 -7.71 3.70 7.30
N GLY A 32 -8.33 4.86 7.61
CA GLY A 32 -8.63 5.25 8.98
C GLY A 32 -9.74 4.39 9.57
N VAL A 33 -9.54 3.95 10.81
CA VAL A 33 -10.52 3.17 11.56
C VAL A 33 -10.75 3.78 12.94
N ASN A 34 -11.98 3.72 13.41
CA ASN A 34 -12.40 4.01 14.77
C ASN A 34 -12.53 2.68 15.52
N ILE A 35 -11.75 2.50 16.56
CA ILE A 35 -11.85 1.34 17.46
C ILE A 35 -12.63 1.78 18.69
N GLU A 36 -13.77 1.16 18.92
CA GLU A 36 -14.60 1.36 20.10
C GLU A 36 -14.38 0.21 21.07
N VAL A 37 -13.94 0.56 22.28
CA VAL A 37 -13.69 -0.39 23.37
C VAL A 37 -14.72 -0.15 24.46
N GLN A 38 -15.50 -1.18 24.76
CA GLN A 38 -16.49 -1.17 25.82
C GLN A 38 -16.07 -2.13 26.94
N HIS A 39 -15.81 -1.62 28.11
CA HIS A 39 -15.55 -2.42 29.30
C HIS A 39 -16.89 -2.92 29.87
N LYS A 40 -17.10 -4.23 29.87
CA LYS A 40 -18.27 -4.90 30.42
C LYS A 40 -17.91 -5.64 31.71
N THR A 41 -18.91 -5.98 32.49
CA THR A 41 -18.74 -6.75 33.73
C THR A 41 -18.05 -8.11 33.51
N GLN A 42 -18.16 -8.67 32.30
CA GLN A 42 -17.58 -9.96 31.90
C GLN A 42 -16.65 -9.82 30.69
N GLY A 43 -15.72 -8.85 30.72
CA GLY A 43 -14.71 -8.70 29.69
C GLY A 43 -14.80 -7.40 28.88
N VAL A 44 -14.16 -7.39 27.72
CA VAL A 44 -14.04 -6.23 26.83
C VAL A 44 -14.71 -6.58 25.51
N ALA A 45 -15.60 -5.72 25.04
CA ALA A 45 -16.11 -5.77 23.68
C ALA A 45 -15.37 -4.74 22.82
N VAL A 46 -14.91 -5.16 21.65
CA VAL A 46 -14.25 -4.29 20.68
C VAL A 46 -15.05 -4.26 19.40
N GLN A 47 -15.33 -3.06 18.91
CA GLN A 47 -15.97 -2.84 17.60
C GLN A 47 -15.07 -1.97 16.73
N VAL A 48 -15.14 -2.17 15.42
CA VAL A 48 -14.35 -1.41 14.44
C VAL A 48 -15.29 -0.83 13.39
N ALA A 49 -15.14 0.45 13.14
CA ALA A 49 -15.82 1.16 12.05
C ALA A 49 -14.83 1.99 11.26
N GLY A 50 -15.15 2.31 10.01
CA GLY A 50 -14.31 3.21 9.21
C GLY A 50 -14.42 4.65 9.73
N ASP A 51 -13.29 5.37 9.76
CA ASP A 51 -13.30 6.80 10.08
C ASP A 51 -13.81 7.59 8.87
N THR A 52 -14.96 8.23 9.03
CA THR A 52 -15.63 9.01 7.97
C THR A 52 -14.89 10.29 7.60
N GLU A 53 -14.01 10.78 8.48
CA GLU A 53 -13.23 11.99 8.26
C GLU A 53 -11.83 11.68 7.65
N HIS A 54 -11.43 10.40 7.63
CA HIS A 54 -10.10 10.03 7.14
C HIS A 54 -10.03 10.08 5.61
N PRO A 55 -9.06 10.83 5.01
CA PRO A 55 -9.03 11.13 3.57
C PRO A 55 -8.75 9.91 2.69
N ALA A 56 -8.16 8.84 3.22
CA ALA A 56 -7.91 7.64 2.42
C ALA A 56 -9.19 6.86 2.10
N ASN A 57 -10.15 6.79 3.03
CA ASN A 57 -11.28 5.87 2.93
C ASN A 57 -12.67 6.48 3.15
N PHE A 58 -12.80 7.67 3.77
CA PHE A 58 -14.09 8.30 4.07
C PHE A 58 -15.13 7.29 4.63
N GLY A 59 -14.73 6.56 5.67
CA GLY A 59 -15.55 5.56 6.34
C GLY A 59 -15.66 4.20 5.65
N ARG A 60 -15.17 4.02 4.41
CA ARG A 60 -15.21 2.73 3.71
C ARG A 60 -14.23 1.75 4.32
N LEU A 61 -14.62 0.50 4.40
CA LEU A 61 -13.75 -0.61 4.76
C LEU A 61 -13.94 -1.79 3.80
N CYS A 62 -12.89 -2.56 3.62
CA CYS A 62 -12.98 -3.88 3.01
C CYS A 62 -13.20 -4.95 4.08
N ILE A 63 -13.42 -6.19 3.65
CA ILE A 63 -13.66 -7.32 4.57
C ILE A 63 -12.57 -7.47 5.65
N LYS A 64 -11.31 -7.18 5.33
CA LYS A 64 -10.20 -7.26 6.30
C LYS A 64 -10.31 -6.17 7.38
N GLY A 65 -10.61 -4.94 6.97
CA GLY A 65 -10.78 -3.83 7.89
C GLY A 65 -12.03 -3.97 8.76
N SER A 66 -13.13 -4.45 8.20
CA SER A 66 -14.38 -4.67 8.94
C SER A 66 -14.26 -5.75 10.02
N ASN A 67 -13.43 -6.78 9.77
CA ASN A 67 -13.21 -7.88 10.72
C ASN A 67 -11.92 -7.71 11.55
N LEU A 68 -11.39 -6.51 11.64
CA LEU A 68 -10.15 -6.27 12.39
C LEU A 68 -10.28 -6.65 13.87
N ALA A 69 -11.44 -6.41 14.49
CA ALA A 69 -11.71 -6.80 15.87
C ALA A 69 -11.63 -8.31 16.11
N ASP A 70 -12.00 -9.13 15.12
CA ASP A 70 -11.97 -10.59 15.21
C ASP A 70 -10.54 -11.15 15.29
N THR A 71 -9.53 -10.34 15.00
CA THR A 71 -8.12 -10.72 15.10
C THR A 71 -7.54 -10.58 16.52
N LEU A 72 -8.30 -10.04 17.45
CA LEU A 72 -7.89 -9.85 18.84
C LEU A 72 -8.22 -11.09 19.68
N GLY A 73 -7.41 -11.32 20.72
CA GLY A 73 -7.72 -12.35 21.73
C GLY A 73 -7.67 -13.81 21.23
N LEU A 74 -7.02 -14.08 20.13
CA LEU A 74 -6.88 -15.45 19.62
C LEU A 74 -6.02 -16.32 20.53
N GLU A 75 -6.52 -17.50 20.89
CA GLU A 75 -5.80 -18.46 21.77
C GLU A 75 -4.43 -18.90 21.21
N THR A 76 -4.31 -18.92 19.88
CA THR A 76 -3.07 -19.30 19.18
C THR A 76 -2.06 -18.16 19.07
N ARG A 77 -2.42 -16.94 19.50
CA ARG A 77 -1.55 -15.79 19.45
C ARG A 77 -0.44 -15.87 20.48
N VAL A 78 0.80 -15.59 20.07
CA VAL A 78 1.92 -15.46 21.01
C VAL A 78 1.80 -14.16 21.79
N LEU A 79 1.52 -14.23 23.09
CA LEU A 79 1.29 -13.07 23.95
C LEU A 79 2.50 -12.67 24.78
N ASN A 80 3.47 -13.57 24.93
CA ASN A 80 4.67 -13.35 25.71
C ASN A 80 5.90 -13.76 24.91
N PRO A 81 7.06 -13.13 25.14
CA PRO A 81 8.31 -13.58 24.53
C PRO A 81 8.66 -14.99 24.98
N MET A 82 9.36 -15.72 24.13
CA MET A 82 9.80 -17.07 24.40
C MET A 82 11.29 -17.19 24.11
N LEU A 83 12.04 -17.77 25.03
CA LEU A 83 13.46 -18.09 24.87
C LEU A 83 13.68 -19.59 24.71
N GLY A 84 14.68 -19.97 23.94
CA GLY A 84 15.09 -21.35 23.71
C GLY A 84 15.22 -21.74 22.24
N ARG A 85 15.63 -23.00 22.02
CA ARG A 85 15.73 -23.58 20.67
C ARG A 85 14.36 -24.06 20.19
N LYS A 86 14.23 -24.26 18.86
CA LYS A 86 13.01 -24.68 18.16
C LYS A 86 12.32 -25.79 18.94
N ASN A 87 11.90 -26.36 19.56
CA ASN A 87 11.18 -27.43 20.28
C ASN A 87 11.38 -27.38 21.81
N HIS A 88 12.18 -26.43 22.30
CA HIS A 88 12.47 -26.26 23.73
C HIS A 88 12.40 -24.78 24.10
N ARG A 89 11.28 -24.13 23.75
CA ARG A 89 11.04 -22.72 24.10
C ARG A 89 10.22 -22.64 25.37
N SER A 90 10.63 -21.74 26.27
CA SER A 90 9.87 -21.39 27.47
C SER A 90 9.46 -19.94 27.43
N VAL A 91 8.31 -19.64 27.98
CA VAL A 91 7.83 -18.28 28.16
C VAL A 91 8.77 -17.53 29.12
N THR A 92 9.04 -16.27 28.82
CA THR A 92 9.85 -15.37 29.63
C THR A 92 9.22 -14.00 29.75
N THR A 93 9.82 -13.09 30.53
CA THR A 93 9.40 -11.68 30.58
C THR A 93 10.05 -10.86 29.47
N TRP A 94 9.47 -9.71 29.18
CA TRP A 94 10.06 -8.77 28.22
C TRP A 94 11.43 -8.26 28.65
N ASP A 95 11.63 -7.98 29.94
CA ASP A 95 12.92 -7.52 30.49
C ASP A 95 14.03 -8.52 30.22
N VAL A 96 13.79 -9.80 30.54
CA VAL A 96 14.75 -10.88 30.27
C VAL A 96 15.00 -11.08 28.78
N ALA A 97 13.98 -10.97 27.97
CA ALA A 97 14.12 -11.11 26.50
C ALA A 97 14.97 -9.96 25.91
N ILE A 98 14.68 -8.72 26.32
CA ILE A 98 15.40 -7.52 25.85
C ILE A 98 16.85 -7.55 26.32
N GLU A 99 17.12 -7.86 27.63
CA GLU A 99 18.48 -8.01 28.17
C GLU A 99 19.26 -9.04 27.35
N LYS A 100 18.67 -10.20 27.09
CA LYS A 100 19.30 -11.25 26.27
C LYS A 100 19.64 -10.78 24.85
N ILE A 101 18.77 -10.01 24.21
CA ILE A 101 19.01 -9.45 22.88
C ILE A 101 20.13 -8.42 22.92
N ALA A 102 20.11 -7.53 23.93
CA ALA A 102 21.13 -6.51 24.10
C ALA A 102 22.53 -7.12 24.32
N ASP A 103 22.62 -8.13 25.18
CA ASP A 103 23.88 -8.84 25.44
C ASP A 103 24.43 -9.53 24.19
N GLN A 104 23.55 -10.13 23.38
CA GLN A 104 23.98 -10.77 22.14
C GLN A 104 24.44 -9.75 21.09
N PHE A 105 23.74 -8.62 20.95
CA PHE A 105 24.17 -7.54 20.05
C PHE A 105 25.51 -6.96 20.51
N GLN A 106 25.65 -6.66 21.80
CA GLN A 106 26.90 -6.14 22.36
C GLN A 106 28.05 -7.11 22.11
N SER A 107 27.86 -8.39 22.41
CA SER A 107 28.88 -9.43 22.18
C SER A 107 29.29 -9.54 20.69
N CYS A 108 28.33 -9.47 19.76
CA CYS A 108 28.63 -9.49 18.34
C CYS A 108 29.41 -8.24 17.91
N ILE A 109 29.00 -7.07 18.40
CA ILE A 109 29.64 -5.79 18.07
C ILE A 109 31.06 -5.74 18.64
N ASP A 110 31.26 -6.18 19.88
CA ASP A 110 32.59 -6.21 20.52
C ASP A 110 33.57 -7.14 19.80
N GLN A 111 33.05 -8.26 19.26
CA GLN A 111 33.89 -9.25 18.60
C GLN A 111 34.11 -8.95 17.10
N TYR A 112 33.10 -8.44 16.40
CA TYR A 112 33.11 -8.37 14.93
C TYR A 112 32.82 -6.96 14.38
N GLY A 113 32.55 -5.97 15.27
CA GLY A 113 32.17 -4.62 14.89
C GLY A 113 30.68 -4.45 14.58
N PRO A 114 30.21 -3.19 14.47
CA PRO A 114 28.80 -2.88 14.28
C PRO A 114 28.18 -3.46 12.98
N GLU A 115 28.97 -3.67 11.96
CA GLU A 115 28.54 -4.28 10.69
C GLU A 115 28.12 -5.77 10.83
N SER A 116 28.38 -6.39 11.99
CA SER A 116 27.93 -7.77 12.27
C SER A 116 26.43 -7.86 12.62
N VAL A 117 25.77 -6.73 12.83
CA VAL A 117 24.34 -6.67 13.14
C VAL A 117 23.57 -6.09 11.96
N ALA A 118 22.46 -6.73 11.57
CA ALA A 118 21.61 -6.28 10.52
C ALA A 118 20.12 -6.36 10.91
N PHE A 119 19.31 -5.45 10.37
CA PHE A 119 17.86 -5.42 10.54
C PHE A 119 17.17 -5.61 9.21
N TYR A 120 16.23 -6.54 9.15
CA TYR A 120 15.34 -6.72 8.02
C TYR A 120 13.91 -6.50 8.50
N VAL A 121 13.33 -5.37 8.11
CA VAL A 121 12.02 -4.93 8.59
C VAL A 121 10.92 -5.21 7.58
N SER A 122 9.66 -5.15 8.02
CA SER A 122 8.51 -5.31 7.14
C SER A 122 8.28 -4.05 6.29
N GLY A 123 7.76 -4.23 5.07
CA GLY A 123 7.26 -3.13 4.24
C GLY A 123 5.90 -2.56 4.70
N GLN A 124 5.33 -3.08 5.79
CA GLN A 124 4.01 -2.69 6.32
C GLN A 124 4.09 -2.26 7.78
N LEU A 125 5.06 -1.43 8.10
CA LEU A 125 5.20 -0.80 9.40
C LEU A 125 4.58 0.60 9.40
N LEU A 126 4.29 1.13 10.58
CA LEU A 126 3.95 2.54 10.74
C LEU A 126 5.18 3.41 10.47
N THR A 127 4.97 4.67 10.11
CA THR A 127 6.06 5.63 9.86
C THR A 127 6.95 5.78 11.09
N GLU A 128 6.36 5.77 12.27
CA GLU A 128 7.05 5.85 13.55
C GLU A 128 7.98 4.65 13.80
N ASP A 129 7.56 3.45 13.40
CA ASP A 129 8.39 2.23 13.52
C ASP A 129 9.64 2.35 12.64
N TYR A 130 9.48 2.80 11.38
CA TYR A 130 10.63 3.05 10.49
C TYR A 130 11.57 4.11 11.06
N TYR A 131 11.02 5.20 11.59
CA TYR A 131 11.83 6.25 12.21
C TYR A 131 12.65 5.72 13.38
N VAL A 132 12.01 5.01 14.31
CA VAL A 132 12.65 4.50 15.51
C VAL A 132 13.75 3.48 15.16
N VAL A 133 13.45 2.51 14.28
CA VAL A 133 14.43 1.48 13.90
C VAL A 133 15.60 2.08 13.12
N ASN A 134 15.37 3.03 12.20
CA ASN A 134 16.45 3.71 11.50
C ASN A 134 17.36 4.50 12.46
N LYS A 135 16.77 5.22 13.40
CA LYS A 135 17.52 5.96 14.41
C LYS A 135 18.35 5.01 15.30
N PHE A 136 17.75 3.88 15.69
CA PHE A 136 18.44 2.89 16.51
C PHE A 136 19.63 2.27 15.75
N VAL A 137 19.40 1.78 14.53
CA VAL A 137 20.44 1.09 13.76
C VAL A 137 21.56 2.04 13.34
N LYS A 138 21.22 3.19 12.77
CA LYS A 138 22.22 4.13 12.25
C LYS A 138 22.84 5.01 13.33
N GLY A 139 22.02 5.47 14.29
CA GLY A 139 22.45 6.40 15.31
C GLY A 139 23.07 5.77 16.54
N TYR A 140 22.62 4.59 16.96
CA TYR A 140 23.09 3.95 18.18
C TYR A 140 23.96 2.72 17.92
N LEU A 141 23.59 1.84 17.00
CA LEU A 141 24.43 0.69 16.64
C LEU A 141 25.60 1.07 15.72
N GLY A 142 25.45 2.15 14.94
CA GLY A 142 26.51 2.65 14.07
C GLY A 142 26.71 1.83 12.78
N THR A 143 25.64 1.20 12.27
CA THR A 143 25.69 0.47 10.99
C THR A 143 24.58 0.95 10.05
N ALA A 144 24.79 0.77 8.75
CA ALA A 144 23.79 1.01 7.69
C ALA A 144 23.02 -0.27 7.30
N ASN A 145 23.26 -1.39 7.96
CA ASN A 145 22.67 -2.69 7.62
C ASN A 145 21.20 -2.79 8.03
N ILE A 146 20.35 -2.00 7.38
CA ILE A 146 18.91 -2.06 7.52
C ILE A 146 18.26 -2.06 6.15
N ASP A 147 17.35 -3.00 5.90
CA ASP A 147 16.61 -3.12 4.65
C ASP A 147 15.19 -3.65 4.90
N THR A 148 14.38 -3.69 3.86
CA THR A 148 12.99 -4.13 3.90
C THR A 148 12.64 -4.93 2.63
N ASN A 149 11.60 -5.75 2.70
CA ASN A 149 11.10 -6.50 1.54
C ASN A 149 10.59 -5.60 0.41
N SER A 150 10.14 -4.40 0.69
CA SER A 150 9.68 -3.43 -0.32
C SER A 150 10.80 -3.00 -1.27
N ARG A 151 12.06 -3.03 -0.84
CA ARG A 151 13.20 -2.79 -1.72
C ARG A 151 13.23 -3.77 -2.91
N LEU A 152 13.06 -5.06 -2.66
CA LEU A 152 13.05 -6.09 -3.72
C LEU A 152 11.72 -6.07 -4.50
N CYS A 153 10.60 -5.86 -3.82
CA CYS A 153 9.26 -5.84 -4.38
C CYS A 153 9.08 -4.74 -5.44
N MET A 154 9.62 -3.54 -5.19
CA MET A 154 9.43 -2.37 -6.06
C MET A 154 10.75 -1.79 -6.62
N SER A 155 11.82 -2.54 -6.67
CA SER A 155 13.14 -2.07 -7.15
C SER A 155 13.06 -1.44 -8.55
N SER A 156 12.31 -2.03 -9.46
CA SER A 156 12.13 -1.52 -10.82
C SER A 156 11.36 -0.20 -10.84
N ALA A 157 10.32 -0.06 -10.00
CA ALA A 157 9.57 1.17 -9.89
C ALA A 157 10.44 2.30 -9.30
N VAL A 158 11.18 2.02 -8.22
CA VAL A 158 12.13 2.99 -7.63
C VAL A 158 13.17 3.45 -8.66
N ALA A 159 13.76 2.51 -9.40
CA ALA A 159 14.73 2.85 -10.44
C ALA A 159 14.12 3.69 -11.56
N ALA A 160 12.88 3.39 -11.95
CA ALA A 160 12.15 4.15 -12.97
C ALA A 160 11.82 5.57 -12.48
N HIS A 161 11.30 5.72 -11.26
CA HIS A 161 10.98 7.02 -10.67
C HIS A 161 12.23 7.90 -10.54
N LYS A 162 13.33 7.35 -9.99
CA LYS A 162 14.59 8.09 -9.90
C LYS A 162 15.13 8.51 -11.26
N ARG A 163 14.99 7.67 -12.27
CA ARG A 163 15.44 8.00 -13.63
C ARG A 163 14.55 9.03 -14.31
N SER A 164 13.24 8.99 -14.07
CA SER A 164 12.27 9.87 -14.72
C SER A 164 12.05 11.19 -13.99
N PHE A 165 12.07 11.17 -12.65
CA PHE A 165 11.73 12.33 -11.79
C PHE A 165 12.90 12.80 -10.91
N GLY A 166 14.00 12.09 -10.88
CA GLY A 166 15.14 12.38 -9.99
C GLY A 166 15.01 11.79 -8.59
N GLU A 167 13.80 11.46 -8.16
CA GLU A 167 13.50 10.94 -6.84
C GLU A 167 12.56 9.73 -6.88
N ASP A 168 12.51 8.98 -5.78
CA ASP A 168 11.52 7.93 -5.56
C ASP A 168 10.30 8.54 -4.87
N ILE A 169 9.38 9.06 -5.67
CA ILE A 169 8.18 9.76 -5.20
C ILE A 169 6.91 9.19 -5.85
N VAL A 170 5.77 9.38 -5.17
CA VAL A 170 4.44 9.21 -5.74
C VAL A 170 3.86 10.59 -6.01
N PRO A 171 3.78 11.04 -7.28
CA PRO A 171 3.44 12.43 -7.61
C PRO A 171 1.95 12.73 -7.51
N ALA A 172 1.10 11.72 -7.27
CA ALA A 172 -0.36 11.84 -7.26
C ALA A 172 -0.94 11.60 -5.86
N SER A 173 -2.14 12.09 -5.62
CA SER A 173 -2.96 11.85 -4.44
C SER A 173 -4.14 10.92 -4.74
N TYR A 174 -4.87 10.49 -3.70
CA TYR A 174 -6.06 9.65 -3.92
C TYR A 174 -7.22 10.43 -4.56
N GLU A 175 -7.27 11.74 -4.36
CA GLU A 175 -8.27 12.62 -4.97
C GLU A 175 -8.13 12.68 -6.49
N ASP A 176 -6.93 12.48 -7.04
CA ASP A 176 -6.70 12.50 -8.49
C ASP A 176 -7.51 11.41 -9.22
N PHE A 177 -7.79 10.27 -8.56
CA PHE A 177 -8.69 9.26 -9.14
C PHE A 177 -10.13 9.75 -9.32
N GLU A 178 -10.55 10.76 -8.56
CA GLU A 178 -11.90 11.29 -8.58
C GLU A 178 -12.07 12.43 -9.59
N HIS A 179 -10.95 12.96 -10.09
CA HIS A 179 -10.88 14.07 -11.04
C HIS A 179 -10.27 13.68 -12.39
N ALA A 180 -9.84 12.43 -12.54
CA ALA A 180 -9.25 11.96 -13.79
C ALA A 180 -10.31 11.74 -14.87
N ASP A 181 -9.94 12.01 -16.11
CA ASP A 181 -10.74 11.63 -17.30
C ASP A 181 -10.49 10.16 -17.66
N MET A 182 -9.26 9.67 -17.37
CA MET A 182 -8.89 8.28 -17.60
C MET A 182 -8.09 7.71 -16.42
N VAL A 183 -8.42 6.48 -16.01
CA VAL A 183 -7.64 5.69 -15.03
C VAL A 183 -7.15 4.41 -15.69
N VAL A 184 -5.82 4.22 -15.72
CA VAL A 184 -5.19 3.02 -16.29
C VAL A 184 -4.60 2.17 -15.16
N LEU A 185 -5.16 0.99 -14.93
CA LEU A 185 -4.73 0.03 -13.92
C LEU A 185 -3.83 -1.04 -14.56
N VAL A 186 -2.53 -0.99 -14.26
CA VAL A 186 -1.51 -1.82 -14.92
C VAL A 186 -1.01 -2.90 -13.96
N GLY A 187 -1.24 -4.18 -14.31
CA GLY A 187 -0.82 -5.32 -13.51
C GLY A 187 -1.39 -5.31 -12.09
N SER A 188 -2.52 -4.64 -11.89
CA SER A 188 -3.11 -4.36 -10.58
C SER A 188 -4.50 -4.98 -10.48
N ASN A 189 -4.64 -6.02 -9.66
CA ASN A 189 -5.95 -6.53 -9.27
C ASN A 189 -6.51 -5.68 -8.12
N THR A 190 -6.79 -4.41 -8.40
CA THR A 190 -7.12 -3.37 -7.41
C THR A 190 -8.38 -3.70 -6.63
N ALA A 191 -9.37 -4.36 -7.25
CA ALA A 191 -10.58 -4.82 -6.58
C ALA A 191 -10.28 -5.75 -5.39
N TRP A 192 -9.18 -6.52 -5.43
CA TRP A 192 -8.79 -7.44 -4.37
C TRP A 192 -7.65 -6.91 -3.51
N CYS A 193 -6.64 -6.29 -4.12
CA CYS A 193 -5.42 -5.86 -3.42
C CYS A 193 -5.60 -4.53 -2.70
N HIS A 194 -6.40 -3.60 -3.26
CA HIS A 194 -6.68 -2.26 -2.72
C HIS A 194 -8.17 -1.93 -2.83
N PRO A 195 -9.07 -2.71 -2.18
CA PRO A 195 -10.51 -2.66 -2.45
C PRO A 195 -11.13 -1.27 -2.24
N VAL A 196 -10.66 -0.52 -1.24
CA VAL A 196 -11.20 0.81 -0.94
C VAL A 196 -10.83 1.82 -2.03
N LEU A 197 -9.62 1.77 -2.61
CA LEU A 197 -9.28 2.60 -3.78
C LEU A 197 -10.12 2.22 -4.99
N TYR A 198 -10.32 0.93 -5.23
CA TYR A 198 -11.21 0.49 -6.31
C TYR A 198 -12.64 0.98 -6.12
N GLN A 199 -13.18 0.96 -4.89
CA GLN A 199 -14.49 1.53 -4.59
C GLN A 199 -14.54 3.04 -4.88
N ARG A 200 -13.48 3.80 -4.60
CA ARG A 200 -13.41 5.23 -4.92
C ARG A 200 -13.42 5.47 -6.42
N ILE A 201 -12.62 4.74 -7.20
CA ILE A 201 -12.60 4.83 -8.67
C ILE A 201 -13.99 4.51 -9.24
N MET A 202 -14.62 3.42 -8.79
CA MET A 202 -15.94 3.02 -9.28
C MET A 202 -17.04 4.00 -8.86
N GLN A 203 -16.92 4.62 -7.71
CA GLN A 203 -17.83 5.69 -7.30
C GLN A 203 -17.63 6.94 -8.17
N ALA A 204 -16.38 7.35 -8.43
CA ALA A 204 -16.09 8.46 -9.33
C ALA A 204 -16.69 8.20 -10.72
N LYS A 205 -16.49 6.99 -11.27
CA LYS A 205 -17.10 6.57 -12.53
C LYS A 205 -18.62 6.61 -12.52
N SER A 206 -19.26 6.24 -11.41
CA SER A 206 -20.72 6.32 -11.30
C SER A 206 -21.26 7.75 -11.29
N GLN A 207 -20.45 8.70 -10.81
CA GLN A 207 -20.76 10.13 -10.77
C GLN A 207 -20.38 10.86 -12.05
N ASN A 208 -19.32 10.41 -12.71
CA ASN A 208 -18.86 10.86 -14.01
C ASN A 208 -18.76 9.64 -14.96
N PRO A 209 -19.83 9.34 -15.74
CA PRO A 209 -19.82 8.21 -16.68
C PRO A 209 -18.74 8.32 -17.77
N ASP A 210 -18.23 9.53 -18.04
CA ASP A 210 -17.20 9.79 -19.05
C ASP A 210 -15.79 9.39 -18.54
N LEU A 211 -15.61 9.15 -17.24
CA LEU A 211 -14.37 8.60 -16.72
C LEU A 211 -14.09 7.22 -17.35
N PHE A 212 -13.04 7.14 -18.16
CA PHE A 212 -12.67 5.92 -18.87
C PHE A 212 -11.70 5.07 -18.06
N VAL A 213 -12.07 3.83 -17.74
CA VAL A 213 -11.26 2.91 -16.92
C VAL A 213 -10.67 1.80 -17.79
N VAL A 214 -9.35 1.76 -17.85
CA VAL A 214 -8.58 0.76 -18.60
C VAL A 214 -7.88 -0.19 -17.63
N VAL A 215 -7.92 -1.49 -17.89
CA VAL A 215 -7.16 -2.49 -17.15
C VAL A 215 -6.21 -3.20 -18.11
N VAL A 216 -4.92 -3.11 -17.82
CA VAL A 216 -3.85 -3.82 -18.52
C VAL A 216 -3.42 -5.00 -17.65
N ASP A 217 -3.88 -6.20 -17.97
CA ASP A 217 -3.57 -7.42 -17.19
C ASP A 217 -3.67 -8.65 -18.10
N PRO A 218 -2.74 -9.61 -18.02
CA PRO A 218 -2.83 -10.87 -18.76
C PRO A 218 -4.12 -11.65 -18.51
N ARG A 219 -4.73 -11.46 -17.34
CA ARG A 219 -5.95 -12.15 -16.91
C ARG A 219 -7.13 -11.20 -16.85
N PHE A 220 -8.31 -11.72 -17.15
CA PHE A 220 -9.56 -11.05 -16.81
C PHE A 220 -9.82 -11.26 -15.30
N THR A 221 -9.56 -10.23 -14.49
CA THR A 221 -9.75 -10.25 -13.05
C THR A 221 -11.04 -9.53 -12.66
N SER A 222 -11.44 -9.60 -11.38
CA SER A 222 -12.60 -8.84 -10.87
C SER A 222 -12.46 -7.33 -11.08
N THR A 223 -11.24 -6.81 -11.21
CA THR A 223 -10.99 -5.41 -11.55
C THR A 223 -11.47 -5.05 -12.97
N CYS A 224 -11.48 -6.03 -13.88
CA CYS A 224 -11.92 -5.83 -15.28
C CYS A 224 -13.45 -5.79 -15.42
N GLU A 225 -14.21 -6.28 -14.44
CA GLU A 225 -15.67 -6.45 -14.58
C GLU A 225 -16.42 -5.13 -14.79
N GLN A 226 -15.89 -4.02 -14.26
CA GLN A 226 -16.48 -2.68 -14.38
C GLN A 226 -15.60 -1.71 -15.19
N ALA A 227 -14.53 -2.21 -15.80
CA ALA A 227 -13.66 -1.42 -16.68
C ALA A 227 -14.30 -1.28 -18.09
N ASP A 228 -14.02 -0.15 -18.73
CA ASP A 228 -14.46 0.11 -20.12
C ASP A 228 -13.61 -0.69 -21.10
N LEU A 229 -12.31 -0.86 -20.79
CA LEU A 229 -11.39 -1.56 -21.66
C LEU A 229 -10.47 -2.49 -20.86
N HIS A 230 -10.45 -3.77 -21.21
CA HIS A 230 -9.45 -4.73 -20.75
C HIS A 230 -8.48 -5.05 -21.88
N LEU A 231 -7.19 -4.83 -21.63
CA LEU A 231 -6.07 -5.14 -22.52
C LEU A 231 -5.36 -6.40 -22.02
N PRO A 232 -5.64 -7.58 -22.60
CA PRO A 232 -5.02 -8.85 -22.19
C PRO A 232 -3.60 -8.93 -22.77
N ILE A 233 -2.68 -8.26 -22.11
CA ILE A 233 -1.28 -8.15 -22.55
C ILE A 233 -0.52 -9.46 -22.29
N LEU A 234 0.41 -9.81 -23.17
CA LEU A 234 1.35 -10.90 -22.91
C LEU A 234 2.28 -10.53 -21.72
N PRO A 235 2.56 -11.45 -20.79
CA PRO A 235 3.45 -11.20 -19.67
C PRO A 235 4.81 -10.64 -20.13
N GLY A 236 5.29 -9.60 -19.47
CA GLY A 236 6.56 -8.95 -19.73
C GLY A 236 6.57 -8.00 -20.94
N GLN A 237 5.41 -7.64 -21.50
CA GLN A 237 5.31 -6.73 -22.63
C GLN A 237 4.81 -5.33 -22.28
N ASP A 238 4.65 -5.00 -21.02
CA ASP A 238 4.22 -3.69 -20.54
C ASP A 238 5.07 -2.56 -21.13
N VAL A 239 6.39 -2.73 -21.13
CA VAL A 239 7.32 -1.75 -21.70
C VAL A 239 7.07 -1.53 -23.20
N ALA A 240 6.74 -2.57 -23.96
CA ALA A 240 6.44 -2.43 -25.38
C ALA A 240 5.14 -1.64 -25.61
N LEU A 241 4.12 -1.85 -24.78
CA LEU A 241 2.89 -1.08 -24.81
C LEU A 241 3.16 0.41 -24.55
N PHE A 242 3.82 0.75 -23.46
CA PHE A 242 4.05 2.15 -23.09
C PHE A 242 5.00 2.88 -24.04
N LYS A 243 5.99 2.18 -24.61
CA LYS A 243 6.81 2.74 -25.68
C LYS A 243 6.00 3.04 -26.94
N GLY A 244 5.09 2.14 -27.30
CA GLY A 244 4.14 2.36 -28.42
C GLY A 244 3.24 3.55 -28.17
N LEU A 245 2.67 3.68 -26.97
CA LEU A 245 1.84 4.84 -26.59
C LEU A 245 2.63 6.15 -26.63
N LEU A 246 3.86 6.18 -26.12
CA LEU A 246 4.72 7.37 -26.20
C LEU A 246 4.96 7.79 -27.67
N GLN A 247 5.26 6.82 -28.55
CA GLN A 247 5.45 7.10 -29.97
C GLN A 247 4.18 7.61 -30.62
N TYR A 248 3.03 7.01 -30.29
CA TYR A 248 1.72 7.45 -30.78
C TYR A 248 1.43 8.89 -30.40
N LEU A 249 1.50 9.22 -29.10
CA LEU A 249 1.23 10.57 -28.59
C LEU A 249 2.15 11.61 -29.23
N TYR A 250 3.42 11.29 -29.38
CA TYR A 250 4.36 12.21 -30.01
C TYR A 250 4.09 12.42 -31.50
N GLN A 251 3.79 11.35 -32.25
CA GLN A 251 3.52 11.42 -33.69
C GLN A 251 2.22 12.18 -34.01
N HIS A 252 1.24 12.14 -33.12
CA HIS A 252 -0.06 12.82 -33.32
C HIS A 252 -0.10 14.22 -32.72
N GLY A 253 1.03 14.70 -32.17
CA GLY A 253 1.15 16.09 -31.70
C GLY A 253 0.55 16.35 -30.31
N TYR A 254 0.33 15.29 -29.51
CA TYR A 254 -0.19 15.42 -28.13
C TYR A 254 0.89 15.76 -27.11
N ALA A 255 2.16 15.85 -27.51
CA ALA A 255 3.23 16.29 -26.62
C ALA A 255 3.13 17.81 -26.35
N ASP A 256 3.11 18.20 -25.09
CA ASP A 256 3.27 19.60 -24.72
C ASP A 256 4.74 20.01 -24.92
N HIS A 257 5.01 20.60 -26.09
CA HIS A 257 6.36 21.02 -26.46
C HIS A 257 6.95 22.07 -25.51
N GLN A 258 6.12 22.98 -24.99
CA GLN A 258 6.59 23.99 -24.05
C GLN A 258 7.04 23.37 -22.72
N PHE A 259 6.25 22.43 -22.20
CA PHE A 259 6.62 21.69 -21.01
C PHE A 259 7.87 20.84 -21.24
N VAL A 260 7.92 20.12 -22.36
CA VAL A 260 9.07 19.25 -22.71
C VAL A 260 10.35 20.05 -22.78
N GLU A 261 10.35 21.19 -23.46
CA GLU A 261 11.55 22.04 -23.63
C GLU A 261 11.98 22.70 -22.31
N SER A 262 11.02 23.05 -21.45
CA SER A 262 11.29 23.80 -20.21
C SER A 262 11.67 22.91 -19.02
N TYR A 263 11.14 21.70 -18.94
CA TYR A 263 11.17 20.88 -17.72
C TYR A 263 11.70 19.47 -17.91
N THR A 264 12.00 19.04 -19.15
CA THR A 264 12.50 17.69 -19.41
C THR A 264 13.76 17.68 -20.26
N GLU A 265 14.49 16.57 -20.23
CA GLU A 265 15.61 16.31 -21.09
C GLU A 265 15.58 14.88 -21.65
N GLY A 266 16.23 14.66 -22.79
CA GLY A 266 16.46 13.32 -23.35
C GLY A 266 15.29 12.75 -24.17
N LEU A 267 14.19 13.47 -24.41
CA LEU A 267 13.05 12.96 -25.17
C LEU A 267 13.47 12.46 -26.56
N GLN A 268 14.28 13.20 -27.29
CA GLN A 268 14.70 12.80 -28.65
C GLN A 268 15.50 11.50 -28.65
N ALA A 269 16.42 11.34 -27.70
CA ALA A 269 17.17 10.11 -27.53
C ALA A 269 16.27 8.92 -27.16
N LEU A 270 15.23 9.16 -26.35
CA LEU A 270 14.25 8.14 -25.97
C LEU A 270 13.39 7.71 -27.17
N LEU A 271 12.91 8.66 -27.98
CA LEU A 271 12.14 8.39 -29.20
C LEU A 271 12.98 7.61 -30.22
N GLU A 272 14.23 7.99 -30.41
CA GLU A 272 15.20 7.27 -31.26
C GLU A 272 15.40 5.84 -30.81
N ALA A 273 15.66 5.62 -29.50
CA ALA A 273 15.84 4.30 -28.92
C ALA A 273 14.57 3.41 -29.04
N ASN A 274 13.40 4.03 -29.22
CA ASN A 274 12.12 3.34 -29.29
C ASN A 274 11.54 3.29 -30.72
N ARG A 275 12.34 3.44 -31.74
CA ARG A 275 11.88 3.46 -33.15
C ARG A 275 11.13 2.20 -33.57
N THR A 276 11.44 1.05 -33.02
CA THR A 276 10.74 -0.21 -33.33
C THR A 276 9.29 -0.20 -32.94
N GLU A 277 8.90 0.60 -31.95
CA GLU A 277 7.55 0.75 -31.45
C GLU A 277 6.75 1.89 -32.14
N GLN A 278 7.34 2.52 -33.16
CA GLN A 278 6.60 3.46 -34.03
C GLN A 278 5.59 2.75 -34.93
N ASP A 279 5.87 1.48 -35.27
CA ASP A 279 4.95 0.66 -36.05
C ASP A 279 3.88 0.05 -35.13
N PHE A 280 2.64 0.49 -35.31
CA PHE A 280 1.47 -0.03 -34.61
C PHE A 280 1.37 -1.57 -34.69
N ARG A 281 1.66 -2.16 -35.85
CA ARG A 281 1.62 -3.62 -36.05
C ARG A 281 2.70 -4.34 -35.21
N ALA A 282 3.84 -3.71 -35.06
CA ALA A 282 4.90 -4.26 -34.20
C ALA A 282 4.48 -4.26 -32.73
N VAL A 283 3.81 -3.21 -32.25
CA VAL A 283 3.26 -3.14 -30.89
C VAL A 283 2.18 -4.21 -30.68
N VAL A 284 1.21 -4.34 -31.60
CA VAL A 284 0.18 -5.39 -31.58
C VAL A 284 0.81 -6.78 -31.47
N LYS A 285 1.77 -7.07 -32.33
CA LYS A 285 2.48 -8.37 -32.35
C LYS A 285 3.23 -8.66 -31.06
N ARG A 286 3.91 -7.67 -30.50
CA ARG A 286 4.71 -7.83 -29.27
C ARG A 286 3.85 -7.97 -28.04
N THR A 287 2.85 -7.12 -27.90
CA THR A 287 1.98 -7.09 -26.72
C THR A 287 0.95 -8.21 -26.71
N GLY A 288 0.59 -8.75 -27.89
CA GLY A 288 -0.50 -9.71 -28.05
C GLY A 288 -1.89 -9.10 -27.89
N ILE A 289 -1.98 -7.79 -27.69
CA ILE A 289 -3.24 -7.06 -27.63
C ILE A 289 -3.81 -6.97 -29.06
N SER A 290 -5.12 -7.18 -29.24
CA SER A 290 -5.74 -7.06 -30.55
C SER A 290 -5.64 -5.62 -31.08
N ALA A 291 -5.54 -5.49 -32.40
CA ALA A 291 -5.46 -4.18 -33.06
C ALA A 291 -6.65 -3.27 -32.71
N GLU A 292 -7.84 -3.86 -32.61
CA GLU A 292 -9.08 -3.14 -32.27
C GLU A 292 -9.02 -2.52 -30.87
N LYS A 293 -8.56 -3.30 -29.87
CA LYS A 293 -8.43 -2.82 -28.51
C LYS A 293 -7.34 -1.76 -28.35
N LEU A 294 -6.22 -1.95 -29.03
CA LEU A 294 -5.13 -0.96 -29.01
C LEU A 294 -5.54 0.32 -29.73
N GLN A 295 -6.30 0.21 -30.83
CA GLN A 295 -6.86 1.37 -31.54
C GLN A 295 -7.87 2.11 -30.66
N LEU A 296 -8.74 1.39 -29.93
CA LEU A 296 -9.67 2.01 -28.99
C LEU A 296 -8.93 2.80 -27.90
N LEU A 297 -7.89 2.20 -27.29
CA LEU A 297 -7.08 2.92 -26.30
C LEU A 297 -6.48 4.20 -26.89
N ASN A 298 -5.94 4.13 -28.10
CA ASN A 298 -5.35 5.29 -28.77
C ASN A 298 -6.41 6.39 -29.02
N THR A 299 -7.63 6.01 -29.44
CA THR A 299 -8.72 6.95 -29.66
C THR A 299 -9.19 7.64 -28.38
N GLU A 300 -9.19 6.94 -27.25
CA GLU A 300 -9.57 7.51 -25.96
C GLU A 300 -8.47 8.40 -25.36
N LEU A 301 -7.28 8.38 -25.91
CA LEU A 301 -6.16 9.28 -25.55
C LEU A 301 -6.15 10.56 -26.41
N ASP A 302 -6.90 10.57 -27.52
CA ASP A 302 -7.04 11.71 -28.43
C ASP A 302 -7.98 12.77 -27.83
#